data_7e8136e283b684b7975d377d99c524e1
#
_entry.id   7e8136e283b684b7975d377d99c524e1
#
_cell.length_a   1.000
_cell.length_b   1.000
_cell.length_c   1.000
_cell.angle_alpha   90.00
_cell.angle_beta   90.00
_cell.angle_gamma   90.00
#
_symmetry.space_group_name_H-M   'P 1'
#
loop_
_entity.id
_entity.type
_entity.pdbx_description
1 polymer ?
#
loop_
_entity_poly.entity_id
_entity_poly.type
_entity_poly.pdbx_seq_one_letter_code
_entity_poly.pdbx_strand_id
1 'polypeptide(L)'
;MAEPRRAPHPRNQLNELSGEEWLYFTKSVWTTAYPSELGHALRRAHGANKPPRLMARLIEFFTKPGELVLDPFAGVGGTLLGAAIARGSRRALGFELVARWAQVYGEVAAAATDAARAGSELADLGPQDPGGPRTFDASGCDLRVGDARALLRELPDAAVDFVATDPPYNVQLPMTMSGGALSEAFANRRTGYAMVTDDPADLANVADYPAFLDAMTEILAELRRVLRPGRYVVLIVRDAYQDGRYLFTGADLAARGAGVGLIPKGDVIWYQAGTRLRPYGYPNVFVPNITHQHVLVLRRDPERRPKARAASGRSA
;
A
#
# COMPACT_ATOMS: atom_id res chain seq x y z
N MET A 1 5.65 21.36 -26.71
CA MET A 1 4.24 21.03 -26.37
C MET A 1 4.21 19.55 -26.08
N ALA A 2 3.69 19.13 -24.92
CA ALA A 2 3.52 17.70 -24.62
C ALA A 2 2.50 17.11 -25.60
N GLU A 3 2.77 15.90 -26.13
CA GLU A 3 1.79 15.19 -26.96
C GLU A 3 0.48 14.99 -26.17
N PRO A 4 -0.68 15.13 -26.83
CA PRO A 4 -1.96 14.93 -26.16
C PRO A 4 -2.06 13.48 -25.67
N ARG A 5 -2.50 13.29 -24.42
CA ARG A 5 -2.68 11.99 -23.79
C ARG A 5 -3.60 11.13 -24.67
N ARG A 6 -3.16 9.92 -24.98
CA ARG A 6 -3.98 8.96 -25.76
C ARG A 6 -5.19 8.51 -24.95
N ALA A 7 -6.34 8.38 -25.61
CA ALA A 7 -7.55 7.91 -24.97
C ALA A 7 -7.43 6.44 -24.50
N PRO A 8 -8.07 6.07 -23.38
CA PRO A 8 -8.14 4.69 -22.93
C PRO A 8 -8.92 3.83 -23.94
N HIS A 9 -8.62 2.52 -23.97
CA HIS A 9 -9.36 1.60 -24.81
C HIS A 9 -10.84 1.53 -24.36
N PRO A 10 -11.85 1.56 -25.26
CA PRO A 10 -13.29 1.57 -24.90
C PRO A 10 -13.73 0.39 -24.03
N ARG A 11 -13.04 -0.75 -24.09
CA ARG A 11 -13.30 -1.93 -23.25
C ARG A 11 -12.56 -1.90 -21.90
N ASN A 12 -11.81 -0.85 -21.59
CA ASN A 12 -11.11 -0.75 -20.31
C ASN A 12 -12.13 -0.52 -19.18
N GLN A 13 -12.37 -1.57 -18.39
CA GLN A 13 -13.30 -1.53 -17.25
C GLN A 13 -12.59 -1.26 -15.93
N LEU A 14 -11.25 -1.34 -15.89
CA LEU A 14 -10.49 -1.22 -14.66
C LEU A 14 -10.13 0.23 -14.31
N ASN A 15 -9.69 1.01 -15.31
CA ASN A 15 -9.15 2.34 -15.11
C ASN A 15 -9.36 3.24 -16.35
N GLU A 16 -8.70 4.40 -16.36
CA GLU A 16 -8.74 5.34 -17.49
C GLU A 16 -7.37 5.50 -18.16
N LEU A 17 -6.50 4.50 -18.04
CA LEU A 17 -5.17 4.53 -18.63
C LEU A 17 -5.21 4.12 -20.10
N SER A 18 -4.38 4.76 -20.93
CA SER A 18 -4.09 4.32 -22.28
C SER A 18 -3.29 3.01 -22.25
N GLY A 19 -3.23 2.31 -23.40
CA GLY A 19 -2.43 1.10 -23.51
C GLY A 19 -0.94 1.30 -23.24
N GLU A 20 -0.41 2.48 -23.57
CA GLU A 20 0.98 2.84 -23.29
C GLU A 20 1.24 3.03 -21.79
N GLU A 21 0.39 3.80 -21.08
CA GLU A 21 0.48 3.96 -19.63
C GLU A 21 0.33 2.61 -18.92
N TRP A 22 -0.53 1.73 -19.40
CA TRP A 22 -0.70 0.38 -18.89
C TRP A 22 0.59 -0.45 -18.96
N LEU A 23 1.33 -0.41 -20.06
CA LEU A 23 2.60 -1.12 -20.22
C LEU A 23 3.63 -0.69 -19.17
N TYR A 24 3.73 0.60 -18.92
CA TYR A 24 4.69 1.12 -17.92
C TYR A 24 4.33 0.72 -16.49
N PHE A 25 3.04 0.57 -16.19
CA PHE A 25 2.61 0.13 -14.87
C PHE A 25 2.88 -1.36 -14.64
N THR A 26 2.73 -2.21 -15.66
CA THR A 26 2.83 -3.68 -15.53
C THR A 26 4.26 -4.22 -15.50
N LYS A 27 5.28 -3.36 -15.44
CA LYS A 27 6.67 -3.79 -15.23
C LYS A 27 6.81 -4.46 -13.86
N SER A 28 7.55 -5.58 -13.82
CA SER A 28 7.80 -6.34 -12.59
C SER A 28 8.81 -5.68 -11.64
N VAL A 29 9.53 -4.64 -12.09
CA VAL A 29 10.46 -3.86 -11.26
C VAL A 29 10.21 -2.37 -11.48
N TRP A 30 10.02 -1.65 -10.37
CA TRP A 30 9.92 -0.20 -10.35
C TRP A 30 11.15 0.38 -9.65
N THR A 31 11.82 1.32 -10.33
CA THR A 31 13.00 2.03 -9.83
C THR A 31 12.70 3.49 -9.52
N THR A 32 11.44 3.91 -9.62
CA THR A 32 11.03 5.29 -9.42
C THR A 32 11.27 5.74 -7.98
N ALA A 33 12.05 6.81 -7.83
CA ALA A 33 12.16 7.56 -6.59
C ALA A 33 11.08 8.65 -6.57
N TYR A 34 10.34 8.74 -5.47
CA TYR A 34 9.28 9.73 -5.31
C TYR A 34 9.76 10.90 -4.45
N PRO A 35 9.33 12.14 -4.75
CA PRO A 35 9.75 13.33 -4.01
C PRO A 35 9.19 13.36 -2.58
N SER A 36 9.86 14.12 -1.74
CA SER A 36 9.42 14.45 -0.38
C SER A 36 8.45 15.63 -0.43
N GLU A 37 7.16 15.36 -0.51
CA GLU A 37 6.09 16.35 -0.65
C GLU A 37 4.93 16.08 0.32
N LEU A 38 3.92 16.93 0.34
CA LEU A 38 2.70 16.78 1.17
C LEU A 38 3.02 16.50 2.64
N GLY A 39 3.65 17.46 3.30
CA GLY A 39 3.97 17.39 4.73
C GLY A 39 4.98 16.29 5.11
N HIS A 40 5.86 15.88 4.19
CA HIS A 40 6.83 14.80 4.41
C HIS A 40 7.60 14.94 5.73
N ALA A 41 7.98 16.16 6.12
CA ALA A 41 8.70 16.40 7.38
C ALA A 41 7.91 15.94 8.61
N LEU A 42 6.61 16.22 8.67
CA LEU A 42 5.71 15.78 9.75
C LEU A 42 5.47 14.27 9.69
N ARG A 43 5.17 13.75 8.49
CA ARG A 43 4.89 12.33 8.27
C ARG A 43 6.10 11.44 8.52
N ARG A 44 7.32 11.98 8.34
CA ARG A 44 8.57 11.24 8.58
C ARG A 44 8.74 10.77 10.02
N ALA A 45 8.13 11.45 11.00
CA ALA A 45 8.17 11.06 12.40
C ALA A 45 7.55 9.67 12.65
N HIS A 46 6.61 9.24 11.81
CA HIS A 46 6.02 7.89 11.87
C HIS A 46 7.05 6.80 11.49
N GLY A 47 7.94 7.07 10.56
CA GLY A 47 9.01 6.14 10.15
C GLY A 47 8.65 5.19 9.01
N ALA A 48 7.38 4.83 8.84
CA ALA A 48 6.86 3.96 7.78
C ALA A 48 5.80 4.69 6.95
N ASN A 49 6.18 5.77 6.27
CA ASN A 49 5.22 6.50 5.43
C ASN A 49 5.43 6.16 3.94
N LYS A 50 4.36 5.86 3.24
CA LYS A 50 4.41 5.66 1.79
C LYS A 50 4.33 7.00 1.04
N PRO A 51 5.08 7.16 -0.08
CA PRO A 51 4.97 8.33 -0.92
C PRO A 51 3.56 8.46 -1.51
N PRO A 52 2.88 9.61 -1.37
CA PRO A 52 1.53 9.79 -1.92
C PRO A 52 1.44 9.53 -3.43
N ARG A 53 2.47 9.85 -4.19
CA ARG A 53 2.50 9.58 -5.63
C ARG A 53 2.59 8.10 -5.99
N LEU A 54 3.28 7.29 -5.19
CA LEU A 54 3.23 5.84 -5.37
C LEU A 54 1.80 5.35 -5.18
N MET A 55 1.14 5.82 -4.12
CA MET A 55 -0.25 5.44 -3.84
C MET A 55 -1.21 5.96 -4.92
N ALA A 56 -1.04 7.20 -5.40
CA ALA A 56 -1.82 7.73 -6.51
C ALA A 56 -1.67 6.88 -7.79
N ARG A 57 -0.44 6.47 -8.11
CA ARG A 57 -0.17 5.58 -9.25
C ARG A 57 -0.91 4.24 -9.13
N LEU A 58 -0.89 3.62 -7.95
CA LEU A 58 -1.65 2.39 -7.68
C LEU A 58 -3.16 2.63 -7.81
N ILE A 59 -3.66 3.68 -7.20
CA ILE A 59 -5.07 4.06 -7.21
C ILE A 59 -5.56 4.29 -8.64
N GLU A 60 -4.83 5.07 -9.44
CA GLU A 60 -5.18 5.33 -10.84
C GLU A 60 -5.18 4.07 -11.71
N PHE A 61 -4.31 3.08 -11.40
CA PHE A 61 -4.29 1.83 -12.14
C PHE A 61 -5.45 0.90 -11.79
N PHE A 62 -5.84 0.83 -10.52
CA PHE A 62 -6.82 -0.13 -10.05
C PHE A 62 -8.23 0.43 -9.86
N THR A 63 -8.44 1.73 -10.15
CA THR A 63 -9.74 2.40 -9.96
C THR A 63 -10.09 3.36 -11.08
N LYS A 64 -11.39 3.68 -11.14
CA LYS A 64 -11.96 4.80 -11.91
C LYS A 64 -12.32 5.98 -10.99
N PRO A 65 -12.56 7.20 -11.53
CA PRO A 65 -13.08 8.31 -10.76
C PRO A 65 -14.33 7.95 -9.95
N GLY A 66 -14.41 8.47 -8.72
CA GLY A 66 -15.54 8.26 -7.80
C GLY A 66 -15.50 6.92 -7.04
N GLU A 67 -14.62 5.97 -7.40
CA GLU A 67 -14.50 4.69 -6.72
C GLU A 67 -13.85 4.84 -5.33
N LEU A 68 -14.15 3.90 -4.42
CA LEU A 68 -13.71 3.91 -3.02
C LEU A 68 -12.44 3.07 -2.84
N VAL A 69 -11.41 3.72 -2.33
CA VAL A 69 -10.14 3.11 -1.90
C VAL A 69 -10.16 2.91 -0.38
N LEU A 70 -9.68 1.77 0.10
CA LEU A 70 -9.54 1.47 1.52
C LEU A 70 -8.07 1.23 1.87
N ASP A 71 -7.63 1.81 3.00
CA ASP A 71 -6.37 1.48 3.65
C ASP A 71 -6.61 1.16 5.13
N PRO A 72 -6.61 -0.11 5.54
CA PRO A 72 -6.84 -0.50 6.94
C PRO A 72 -5.66 -0.18 7.88
N PHE A 73 -4.52 0.26 7.35
CA PHE A 73 -3.33 0.64 8.10
C PHE A 73 -2.78 1.97 7.61
N ALA A 74 -3.61 3.01 7.67
CA ALA A 74 -3.37 4.27 6.98
C ALA A 74 -2.17 5.07 7.52
N GLY A 75 -1.75 4.83 8.76
CA GLY A 75 -0.65 5.55 9.38
C GLY A 75 -0.87 7.06 9.31
N VAL A 76 0.08 7.75 8.71
CA VAL A 76 0.01 9.20 8.44
C VAL A 76 -0.64 9.54 7.09
N GLY A 77 -1.53 8.66 6.59
CA GLY A 77 -2.43 8.92 5.47
C GLY A 77 -1.79 8.87 4.08
N GLY A 78 -0.72 8.10 3.87
CA GLY A 78 -0.08 8.02 2.55
C GLY A 78 -1.03 7.66 1.42
N THR A 79 -1.93 6.69 1.62
CA THR A 79 -2.94 6.26 0.65
C THR A 79 -4.02 7.32 0.44
N LEU A 80 -4.49 7.96 1.51
CA LEU A 80 -5.51 9.01 1.42
C LEU A 80 -4.98 10.24 0.68
N LEU A 81 -3.74 10.66 0.98
CA LEU A 81 -3.06 11.72 0.24
C LEU A 81 -2.84 11.32 -1.22
N GLY A 82 -2.57 10.04 -1.48
CA GLY A 82 -2.50 9.48 -2.84
C GLY A 82 -3.83 9.59 -3.58
N ALA A 83 -4.94 9.29 -2.91
CA ALA A 83 -6.28 9.45 -3.47
C ALA A 83 -6.63 10.91 -3.75
N ALA A 84 -6.23 11.82 -2.84
CA ALA A 84 -6.44 13.25 -2.97
C ALA A 84 -5.70 13.90 -4.15
N ILE A 85 -4.59 13.29 -4.60
CA ILE A 85 -3.82 13.77 -5.77
C ILE A 85 -4.01 12.91 -7.01
N ALA A 86 -4.78 11.83 -6.93
CA ALA A 86 -5.09 10.98 -8.08
C ALA A 86 -5.93 11.75 -9.11
N ARG A 87 -5.63 11.53 -10.41
CA ARG A 87 -6.37 12.18 -11.50
C ARG A 87 -7.82 11.71 -11.52
N GLY A 88 -8.75 12.67 -11.49
CA GLY A 88 -10.17 12.41 -11.31
C GLY A 88 -10.45 11.97 -9.87
N SER A 89 -11.34 12.68 -9.18
CA SER A 89 -11.61 12.49 -7.75
C SER A 89 -11.85 11.04 -7.37
N ARG A 90 -11.20 10.60 -6.29
CA ARG A 90 -11.40 9.29 -5.65
C ARG A 90 -11.94 9.51 -4.25
N ARG A 91 -12.67 8.53 -3.73
CA ARG A 91 -12.99 8.47 -2.31
C ARG A 91 -11.98 7.55 -1.64
N ALA A 92 -11.55 7.89 -0.44
CA ALA A 92 -10.66 7.06 0.33
C ALA A 92 -11.11 6.96 1.78
N LEU A 93 -11.02 5.76 2.34
CA LEU A 93 -11.28 5.49 3.75
C LEU A 93 -10.02 4.86 4.33
N GLY A 94 -9.50 5.44 5.40
CA GLY A 94 -8.34 4.93 6.13
C GLY A 94 -8.71 4.54 7.55
N PHE A 95 -8.01 3.54 8.10
CA PHE A 95 -8.05 3.21 9.52
C PHE A 95 -6.67 3.35 10.12
N GLU A 96 -6.60 3.93 11.30
CA GLU A 96 -5.36 4.11 12.05
C GLU A 96 -5.62 3.86 13.53
N LEU A 97 -4.82 3.01 14.14
CA LEU A 97 -4.97 2.67 15.55
C LEU A 97 -4.64 3.85 16.46
N VAL A 98 -3.65 4.64 16.08
CA VAL A 98 -3.05 5.68 16.91
C VAL A 98 -3.57 7.06 16.53
N ALA A 99 -4.38 7.67 17.38
CA ALA A 99 -5.01 8.98 17.13
C ALA A 99 -4.01 10.09 16.73
N ARG A 100 -2.79 10.05 17.28
CA ARG A 100 -1.73 11.00 16.92
C ARG A 100 -1.39 10.98 15.43
N TRP A 101 -1.37 9.79 14.80
CA TRP A 101 -1.03 9.68 13.39
C TRP A 101 -2.18 10.13 12.49
N ALA A 102 -3.40 9.87 12.90
CA ALA A 102 -4.59 10.43 12.26
C ALA A 102 -4.60 11.97 12.33
N GLN A 103 -4.17 12.56 13.46
CA GLN A 103 -4.03 14.00 13.59
C GLN A 103 -2.98 14.55 12.62
N VAL A 104 -1.80 13.91 12.51
CA VAL A 104 -0.76 14.31 11.53
C VAL A 104 -1.31 14.30 10.10
N TYR A 105 -2.10 13.29 9.73
CA TYR A 105 -2.78 13.29 8.44
C TYR A 105 -3.71 14.49 8.29
N GLY A 106 -4.54 14.79 9.29
CA GLY A 106 -5.47 15.93 9.27
C GLY A 106 -4.76 17.27 9.05
N GLU A 107 -3.66 17.51 9.77
CA GLU A 107 -2.84 18.72 9.63
C GLU A 107 -2.26 18.86 8.21
N VAL A 108 -1.72 17.76 7.67
CA VAL A 108 -1.16 17.74 6.30
C VAL A 108 -2.23 17.96 5.25
N ALA A 109 -3.39 17.31 5.39
CA ALA A 109 -4.49 17.43 4.44
C ALA A 109 -5.09 18.84 4.44
N ALA A 110 -5.24 19.46 5.62
CA ALA A 110 -5.69 20.84 5.75
C ALA A 110 -4.73 21.83 5.06
N ALA A 111 -3.43 21.75 5.37
CA ALA A 111 -2.42 22.60 4.75
C ALA A 111 -2.35 22.43 3.23
N ALA A 112 -2.47 21.20 2.72
CA ALA A 112 -2.48 20.94 1.28
C ALA A 112 -3.76 21.46 0.60
N THR A 113 -4.91 21.40 1.27
CA THR A 113 -6.17 21.96 0.80
C THR A 113 -6.09 23.48 0.68
N ASP A 114 -5.52 24.15 1.67
CA ASP A 114 -5.35 25.61 1.64
C ASP A 114 -4.38 26.03 0.53
N ALA A 115 -3.29 25.29 0.35
CA ALA A 115 -2.36 25.53 -0.76
C ALA A 115 -3.03 25.35 -2.14
N ALA A 116 -3.85 24.31 -2.31
CA ALA A 116 -4.59 24.06 -3.55
C ALA A 116 -5.61 25.17 -3.84
N ARG A 117 -6.33 25.66 -2.82
CA ARG A 117 -7.24 26.82 -2.93
C ARG A 117 -6.52 28.11 -3.33
N ALA A 118 -5.25 28.25 -2.93
CA ALA A 118 -4.38 29.34 -3.35
C ALA A 118 -3.77 29.14 -4.76
N GLY A 119 -4.18 28.08 -5.47
CA GLY A 119 -3.72 27.80 -6.84
C GLY A 119 -2.41 27.02 -6.92
N SER A 120 -1.94 26.42 -5.82
CA SER A 120 -0.74 25.59 -5.85
C SER A 120 -1.02 24.22 -6.48
N GLU A 121 -0.13 23.80 -7.35
CA GLU A 121 -0.14 22.47 -7.97
C GLU A 121 1.12 21.68 -7.61
N LEU A 122 1.00 20.35 -7.60
CA LEU A 122 2.16 19.48 -7.47
C LEU A 122 2.85 19.34 -8.83
N ALA A 123 4.19 19.47 -8.84
CA ALA A 123 4.99 19.45 -10.04
C ALA A 123 4.78 18.19 -10.90
N ASP A 124 4.90 18.33 -12.22
CA ASP A 124 5.01 17.20 -13.14
C ASP A 124 6.36 16.48 -12.93
N LEU A 125 6.34 15.18 -12.79
CA LEU A 125 7.54 14.34 -12.67
C LEU A 125 7.97 13.74 -14.02
N GLY A 126 7.33 14.13 -15.12
CA GLY A 126 7.62 13.64 -16.45
C GLY A 126 7.34 12.13 -16.63
N PRO A 127 8.20 11.39 -17.36
CA PRO A 127 7.94 9.98 -17.72
C PRO A 127 7.81 9.04 -16.52
N GLN A 128 8.27 9.44 -15.33
CA GLN A 128 8.16 8.62 -14.10
C GLN A 128 6.77 8.66 -13.49
N ASP A 129 6.00 9.72 -13.72
CA ASP A 129 4.62 9.90 -13.28
C ASP A 129 3.85 10.64 -14.38
N PRO A 130 3.57 9.98 -15.52
CA PRO A 130 2.98 10.61 -16.68
C PRO A 130 1.60 11.19 -16.36
N GLY A 131 1.28 12.35 -16.95
CA GLY A 131 -0.04 12.96 -16.86
C GLY A 131 -0.06 14.39 -16.35
N GLY A 132 1.08 15.04 -16.20
CA GLY A 132 1.20 16.47 -15.90
C GLY A 132 1.04 16.82 -14.41
N PRO A 133 0.88 18.11 -14.11
CA PRO A 133 0.68 18.61 -12.76
C PRO A 133 -0.55 17.99 -12.08
N ARG A 134 -0.51 17.90 -10.76
CA ARG A 134 -1.60 17.34 -9.96
C ARG A 134 -2.18 18.40 -9.03
N THR A 135 -3.48 18.43 -8.91
CA THR A 135 -4.20 19.19 -7.90
C THR A 135 -4.49 18.34 -6.68
N PHE A 136 -4.70 18.98 -5.53
CA PHE A 136 -5.03 18.29 -4.28
C PHE A 136 -6.52 18.47 -3.96
N ASP A 137 -7.25 17.38 -3.78
CA ASP A 137 -8.64 17.35 -3.32
C ASP A 137 -8.88 16.18 -2.37
N ALA A 138 -8.92 16.46 -1.08
CA ALA A 138 -9.20 15.49 -0.02
C ALA A 138 -10.67 15.44 0.41
N SER A 139 -11.59 16.11 -0.29
CA SER A 139 -13.02 16.20 0.11
C SER A 139 -13.71 14.84 0.23
N GLY A 140 -13.22 13.83 -0.49
CA GLY A 140 -13.71 12.45 -0.45
C GLY A 140 -12.88 11.52 0.45
N CYS A 141 -11.96 12.04 1.27
CA CYS A 141 -11.05 11.23 2.08
C CYS A 141 -11.41 11.31 3.56
N ASP A 142 -11.60 10.15 4.20
CA ASP A 142 -11.94 10.02 5.63
C ASP A 142 -10.93 9.10 6.32
N LEU A 143 -10.45 9.47 7.50
CA LEU A 143 -9.57 8.65 8.33
C LEU A 143 -10.21 8.44 9.70
N ARG A 144 -10.45 7.17 10.05
CA ARG A 144 -11.04 6.76 11.33
C ARG A 144 -10.00 6.18 12.26
N VAL A 145 -10.07 6.57 13.53
CA VAL A 145 -9.21 6.03 14.57
C VAL A 145 -9.82 4.77 15.16
N GLY A 146 -9.06 3.68 15.18
CA GLY A 146 -9.47 2.40 15.78
C GLY A 146 -8.75 1.19 15.22
N ASP A 147 -9.01 0.03 15.85
CA ASP A 147 -8.49 -1.26 15.39
C ASP A 147 -9.07 -1.61 14.01
N ALA A 148 -8.20 -1.86 13.05
CA ALA A 148 -8.55 -2.22 11.68
C ALA A 148 -9.50 -3.43 11.61
N ARG A 149 -9.33 -4.44 12.49
CA ARG A 149 -10.18 -5.63 12.55
C ARG A 149 -11.62 -5.28 12.96
N ALA A 150 -11.77 -4.37 13.92
CA ALA A 150 -13.09 -3.92 14.35
C ALA A 150 -13.76 -3.07 13.26
N LEU A 151 -13.04 -2.07 12.74
CA LEU A 151 -13.58 -1.16 11.73
C LEU A 151 -13.88 -1.85 10.38
N LEU A 152 -13.11 -2.87 10.01
CA LEU A 152 -13.43 -3.68 8.81
C LEU A 152 -14.78 -4.40 8.96
N ARG A 153 -15.09 -4.96 10.13
CA ARG A 153 -16.37 -5.66 10.39
C ARG A 153 -17.60 -4.75 10.28
N GLU A 154 -17.42 -3.44 10.49
CA GLU A 154 -18.50 -2.45 10.33
C GLU A 154 -18.82 -2.17 8.86
N LEU A 155 -17.91 -2.46 7.94
CA LEU A 155 -18.11 -2.22 6.52
C LEU A 155 -19.04 -3.28 5.91
N PRO A 156 -19.96 -2.87 5.01
CA PRO A 156 -20.79 -3.82 4.25
C PRO A 156 -19.94 -4.69 3.32
N ASP A 157 -20.46 -5.85 2.98
CA ASP A 157 -19.90 -6.72 1.95
C ASP A 157 -19.83 -5.99 0.60
N ALA A 158 -18.75 -6.20 -0.13
CA ALA A 158 -18.58 -5.65 -1.48
C ALA A 158 -18.79 -4.12 -1.58
N ALA A 159 -18.38 -3.36 -0.56
CA ALA A 159 -18.49 -1.91 -0.51
C ALA A 159 -17.29 -1.18 -1.12
N VAL A 160 -16.12 -1.83 -1.19
CA VAL A 160 -14.83 -1.24 -1.55
C VAL A 160 -14.42 -1.62 -2.97
N ASP A 161 -13.89 -0.66 -3.73
CA ASP A 161 -13.44 -0.89 -5.10
C ASP A 161 -11.95 -1.28 -5.20
N PHE A 162 -11.14 -0.84 -4.24
CA PHE A 162 -9.70 -1.11 -4.21
C PHE A 162 -9.16 -1.02 -2.79
N VAL A 163 -8.22 -1.90 -2.46
CA VAL A 163 -7.46 -1.83 -1.21
C VAL A 163 -5.99 -1.62 -1.55
N ALA A 164 -5.38 -0.60 -0.95
CA ALA A 164 -3.93 -0.37 -1.02
C ALA A 164 -3.41 -0.06 0.37
N THR A 165 -2.49 -0.89 0.88
CA THR A 165 -2.06 -0.79 2.27
C THR A 165 -0.63 -1.24 2.48
N ASP A 166 -0.02 -0.71 3.53
CA ASP A 166 1.29 -1.06 4.08
C ASP A 166 1.09 -1.58 5.51
N PRO A 167 0.78 -2.87 5.68
CA PRO A 167 0.51 -3.40 7.00
C PRO A 167 1.73 -3.27 7.92
N PRO A 168 1.55 -3.13 9.24
CA PRO A 168 2.67 -3.15 10.17
C PRO A 168 3.41 -4.48 10.05
N TYR A 169 4.73 -4.39 9.97
CA TYR A 169 5.57 -5.58 9.92
C TYR A 169 5.87 -6.04 11.34
N ASN A 170 5.66 -7.33 11.62
CA ASN A 170 6.22 -7.93 12.83
C ASN A 170 7.73 -8.11 12.65
N VAL A 171 8.44 -7.00 12.61
CA VAL A 171 9.89 -7.01 12.68
C VAL A 171 10.25 -6.45 14.04
N GLN A 172 10.22 -7.29 15.05
CA GLN A 172 11.01 -7.07 16.24
C GLN A 172 12.47 -7.08 15.77
N LEU A 173 12.95 -5.92 15.32
CA LEU A 173 14.37 -5.71 15.09
C LEU A 173 15.00 -5.77 16.49
N PRO A 174 15.69 -6.86 16.88
CA PRO A 174 16.47 -6.82 18.11
C PRO A 174 17.43 -5.65 17.96
N MET A 175 17.47 -4.76 18.97
CA MET A 175 18.38 -3.61 19.01
C MET A 175 19.86 -4.00 18.92
N THR A 176 20.19 -5.27 18.83
CA THR A 176 21.54 -5.83 18.82
C THR A 176 21.69 -6.92 17.77
N MET A 177 21.87 -6.54 16.51
CA MET A 177 22.42 -7.47 15.51
C MET A 177 23.97 -7.50 15.50
N SER A 178 24.63 -7.16 16.58
CA SER A 178 26.09 -7.28 16.67
C SER A 178 26.56 -7.40 18.13
N GLY A 179 26.91 -8.58 18.54
CA GLY A 179 27.81 -8.76 19.68
C GLY A 179 29.22 -8.32 19.27
N GLY A 180 29.72 -7.20 19.81
CA GLY A 180 31.09 -6.78 19.62
C GLY A 180 31.29 -5.27 19.46
N ALA A 181 32.52 -4.79 19.50
CA ALA A 181 32.94 -3.40 19.49
C ALA A 181 32.51 -2.59 18.22
N LEU A 182 31.97 -3.26 17.19
CA LEU A 182 31.38 -2.61 16.00
C LEU A 182 29.91 -2.24 16.19
N SER A 183 29.28 -2.64 17.32
CA SER A 183 27.84 -2.47 17.56
C SER A 183 27.40 -1.02 17.59
N GLU A 184 28.19 -0.11 18.17
CA GLU A 184 27.84 1.31 18.25
C GLU A 184 27.93 2.04 16.91
N ALA A 185 28.90 1.68 16.07
CA ALA A 185 29.05 2.26 14.74
C ALA A 185 27.99 1.82 13.73
N PHE A 186 27.45 0.60 13.93
CA PHE A 186 26.46 -0.02 13.07
C PHE A 186 25.08 -0.19 13.71
N ALA A 187 24.89 0.24 14.97
CA ALA A 187 23.60 0.26 15.60
C ALA A 187 22.59 0.97 14.69
N ASN A 188 21.44 0.32 14.49
CA ASN A 188 20.37 0.91 13.69
C ASN A 188 19.79 2.11 14.46
N ARG A 189 20.28 3.32 14.18
CA ARG A 189 19.82 4.57 14.81
C ARG A 189 18.36 4.93 14.46
N ARG A 190 17.58 4.00 13.92
CA ARG A 190 16.15 4.19 13.66
C ARG A 190 15.25 3.95 14.88
N THR A 191 15.80 3.90 16.06
CA THR A 191 15.07 3.79 17.35
C THR A 191 14.23 5.01 17.71
N GLY A 192 14.17 6.03 16.86
CA GLY A 192 13.37 7.24 17.09
C GLY A 192 12.02 7.28 16.36
N TYR A 193 11.61 6.19 15.69
CA TYR A 193 10.31 6.12 15.04
C TYR A 193 9.26 5.59 16.02
N ALA A 194 8.21 6.36 16.26
CA ALA A 194 7.14 6.03 17.18
C ALA A 194 6.00 5.23 16.48
N MET A 195 6.37 4.24 15.65
CA MET A 195 5.41 3.40 14.92
C MET A 195 4.74 2.36 15.81
N VAL A 196 5.42 1.90 16.85
CA VAL A 196 4.96 0.82 17.72
C VAL A 196 4.30 1.43 18.95
N THR A 197 3.20 0.85 19.38
CA THR A 197 2.46 1.25 20.58
C THR A 197 2.44 0.10 21.58
N ASP A 198 2.05 0.38 22.83
CA ASP A 198 1.79 -0.67 23.83
C ASP A 198 0.37 -1.24 23.71
N ASP A 199 -0.40 -0.85 22.66
CA ASP A 199 -1.75 -1.33 22.45
C ASP A 199 -1.72 -2.81 22.00
N PRO A 200 -2.43 -3.72 22.67
CA PRO A 200 -2.50 -5.12 22.27
C PRO A 200 -3.16 -5.34 20.90
N ALA A 201 -3.87 -4.35 20.37
CA ALA A 201 -4.42 -4.38 19.01
C ALA A 201 -3.37 -4.09 17.94
N ASP A 202 -2.20 -3.56 18.29
CA ASP A 202 -1.12 -3.29 17.36
C ASP A 202 -0.49 -4.61 16.88
N LEU A 203 -0.56 -4.88 15.59
CA LEU A 203 0.01 -6.08 14.97
C LEU A 203 1.53 -6.14 15.08
N ALA A 204 2.20 -5.03 15.37
CA ALA A 204 3.63 -5.03 15.66
C ALA A 204 3.96 -5.72 17.00
N ASN A 205 2.97 -5.87 17.90
CA ASN A 205 3.12 -6.46 19.23
C ASN A 205 2.78 -7.96 19.28
N VAL A 206 2.42 -8.60 18.16
CA VAL A 206 2.16 -10.04 18.15
C VAL A 206 3.42 -10.83 18.48
N ALA A 207 3.25 -11.98 19.14
CA ALA A 207 4.32 -12.71 19.82
C ALA A 207 5.46 -13.17 18.87
N ASP A 208 5.10 -13.59 17.66
CA ASP A 208 6.05 -14.13 16.69
C ASP A 208 5.53 -13.98 15.24
N TYR A 209 6.35 -14.38 14.29
CA TYR A 209 6.02 -14.30 12.87
C TYR A 209 4.82 -15.18 12.44
N PRO A 210 4.67 -16.43 12.90
CA PRO A 210 3.45 -17.21 12.67
C PRO A 210 2.18 -16.51 13.16
N ALA A 211 2.16 -15.96 14.38
CA ALA A 211 1.03 -15.23 14.92
C ALA A 211 0.70 -13.97 14.10
N PHE A 212 1.74 -13.27 13.58
CA PHE A 212 1.56 -12.18 12.64
C PHE A 212 0.86 -12.65 11.36
N LEU A 213 1.30 -13.76 10.77
CA LEU A 213 0.67 -14.31 9.57
C LEU A 213 -0.78 -14.73 9.81
N ASP A 214 -1.09 -15.27 10.99
CA ASP A 214 -2.46 -15.65 11.36
C ASP A 214 -3.36 -14.41 11.51
N ALA A 215 -2.90 -13.37 12.20
CA ALA A 215 -3.61 -12.10 12.31
C ALA A 215 -3.82 -11.42 10.93
N MET A 216 -2.81 -11.45 10.06
CA MET A 216 -2.95 -10.97 8.70
C MET A 216 -3.91 -11.82 7.86
N THR A 217 -4.02 -13.12 8.13
CA THR A 217 -4.99 -13.99 7.45
C THR A 217 -6.42 -13.59 7.76
N GLU A 218 -6.73 -13.26 9.02
CA GLU A 218 -8.04 -12.73 9.42
C GLU A 218 -8.35 -11.41 8.68
N ILE A 219 -7.38 -10.50 8.64
CA ILE A 219 -7.53 -9.22 7.93
C ILE A 219 -7.74 -9.46 6.42
N LEU A 220 -6.97 -10.34 5.80
CA LEU A 220 -7.13 -10.67 4.37
C LEU A 220 -8.51 -11.27 4.07
N ALA A 221 -9.08 -12.05 4.98
CA ALA A 221 -10.44 -12.57 4.86
C ALA A 221 -11.48 -11.44 4.89
N GLU A 222 -11.34 -10.49 5.81
CA GLU A 222 -12.20 -9.31 5.88
C GLU A 222 -12.02 -8.39 4.65
N LEU A 223 -10.79 -8.17 4.20
CA LEU A 223 -10.53 -7.41 2.98
C LEU A 223 -11.19 -8.06 1.75
N ARG A 224 -11.14 -9.40 1.67
CA ARG A 224 -11.88 -10.12 0.62
C ARG A 224 -13.38 -9.90 0.73
N ARG A 225 -13.95 -9.90 1.94
CA ARG A 225 -15.38 -9.70 2.16
C ARG A 225 -15.84 -8.32 1.70
N VAL A 226 -15.13 -7.26 2.13
CA VAL A 226 -15.51 -5.87 1.83
C VAL A 226 -15.17 -5.45 0.40
N LEU A 227 -14.21 -6.08 -0.26
CA LEU A 227 -13.81 -5.78 -1.62
C LEU A 227 -14.85 -6.30 -2.61
N ARG A 228 -15.24 -5.55 -3.62
CA ARG A 228 -16.16 -6.00 -4.69
C ARG A 228 -15.56 -7.14 -5.50
N PRO A 229 -16.37 -8.10 -5.97
CA PRO A 229 -15.91 -9.18 -6.85
C PRO A 229 -15.16 -8.65 -8.07
N GLY A 230 -14.03 -9.30 -8.41
CA GLY A 230 -13.18 -8.91 -9.52
C GLY A 230 -12.23 -7.75 -9.25
N ARG A 231 -12.28 -7.12 -8.08
CA ARG A 231 -11.41 -6.00 -7.67
C ARG A 231 -10.15 -6.49 -6.96
N TYR A 232 -9.25 -5.56 -6.60
CA TYR A 232 -7.88 -5.86 -6.21
C TYR A 232 -7.54 -5.35 -4.81
N VAL A 233 -6.67 -6.12 -4.15
CA VAL A 233 -5.92 -5.73 -2.95
C VAL A 233 -4.45 -5.61 -3.34
N VAL A 234 -3.82 -4.53 -2.95
CA VAL A 234 -2.36 -4.36 -3.06
C VAL A 234 -1.78 -4.21 -1.66
N LEU A 235 -0.85 -5.09 -1.32
CA LEU A 235 -0.05 -5.01 -0.11
C LEU A 235 1.35 -4.53 -0.48
N ILE A 236 1.84 -3.48 0.18
CA ILE A 236 3.23 -3.05 0.04
C ILE A 236 3.96 -3.60 1.25
N VAL A 237 4.79 -4.62 1.05
CA VAL A 237 5.43 -5.35 2.15
C VAL A 237 6.92 -5.50 1.91
N ARG A 238 7.66 -5.77 2.98
CA ARG A 238 9.10 -6.01 2.92
C ARG A 238 9.41 -7.33 3.58
N ASP A 239 10.30 -8.09 2.96
CA ASP A 239 10.90 -9.25 3.60
C ASP A 239 11.75 -8.84 4.80
N ALA A 240 11.99 -9.76 5.70
CA ALA A 240 12.76 -9.53 6.92
C ALA A 240 13.87 -10.57 7.10
N TYR A 241 14.87 -10.25 7.91
CA TYR A 241 15.85 -11.20 8.40
C TYR A 241 15.78 -11.16 9.92
N GLN A 242 15.35 -12.26 10.53
CA GLN A 242 15.10 -12.36 11.97
C GLN A 242 15.56 -13.72 12.47
N ASP A 243 16.18 -13.77 13.63
CA ASP A 243 16.64 -15.00 14.30
C ASP A 243 17.47 -15.93 13.40
N GLY A 244 18.35 -15.32 12.60
CA GLY A 244 19.22 -16.06 11.69
C GLY A 244 18.52 -16.59 10.42
N ARG A 245 17.27 -16.22 10.17
CA ARG A 245 16.46 -16.68 9.04
C ARG A 245 15.97 -15.53 8.18
N TYR A 246 15.88 -15.76 6.88
CA TYR A 246 15.21 -14.88 5.95
C TYR A 246 13.71 -15.21 5.92
N LEU A 247 12.86 -14.21 6.15
CA LEU A 247 11.41 -14.34 6.13
C LEU A 247 10.90 -13.78 4.81
N PHE A 248 10.29 -14.61 3.99
CA PHE A 248 9.72 -14.28 2.69
C PHE A 248 8.30 -13.71 2.86
N THR A 249 8.18 -12.58 3.55
CA THR A 249 6.89 -11.98 3.95
C THR A 249 5.95 -11.79 2.77
N GLY A 250 6.46 -11.36 1.61
CA GLY A 250 5.67 -11.20 0.40
C GLY A 250 5.04 -12.52 -0.07
N ALA A 251 5.83 -13.59 -0.12
CA ALA A 251 5.37 -14.92 -0.54
C ALA A 251 4.41 -15.54 0.47
N ASP A 252 4.70 -15.42 1.76
CA ASP A 252 3.85 -15.96 2.82
C ASP A 252 2.47 -15.29 2.85
N LEU A 253 2.42 -13.97 2.71
CA LEU A 253 1.15 -13.23 2.61
C LEU A 253 0.39 -13.55 1.32
N ALA A 254 1.09 -13.81 0.20
CA ALA A 254 0.44 -14.29 -1.02
C ALA A 254 -0.22 -15.66 -0.81
N ALA A 255 0.45 -16.58 -0.12
CA ALA A 255 -0.10 -17.90 0.21
C ALA A 255 -1.30 -17.79 1.17
N ARG A 256 -1.23 -16.94 2.21
CA ARG A 256 -2.34 -16.67 3.13
C ARG A 256 -3.54 -16.05 2.39
N GLY A 257 -3.28 -15.08 1.50
CA GLY A 257 -4.31 -14.49 0.65
C GLY A 257 -5.00 -15.52 -0.24
N ALA A 258 -4.23 -16.42 -0.85
CA ALA A 258 -4.78 -17.53 -1.65
C ALA A 258 -5.67 -18.46 -0.80
N GLY A 259 -5.26 -18.76 0.43
CA GLY A 259 -6.01 -19.57 1.39
C GLY A 259 -7.39 -19.00 1.74
N VAL A 260 -7.54 -17.68 1.75
CA VAL A 260 -8.84 -17.00 2.00
C VAL A 260 -9.60 -16.66 0.71
N GLY A 261 -9.12 -17.10 -0.47
CA GLY A 261 -9.80 -16.92 -1.77
C GLY A 261 -9.51 -15.60 -2.47
N LEU A 262 -8.39 -14.96 -2.18
CA LEU A 262 -7.79 -13.91 -2.99
C LEU A 262 -6.79 -14.54 -3.97
N ILE A 263 -6.89 -14.24 -5.24
CA ILE A 263 -6.04 -14.82 -6.29
C ILE A 263 -4.77 -13.97 -6.42
N PRO A 264 -3.55 -14.50 -6.18
CA PRO A 264 -2.31 -13.79 -6.48
C PRO A 264 -2.22 -13.48 -7.98
N LYS A 265 -1.97 -12.23 -8.33
CA LYS A 265 -1.92 -11.75 -9.71
C LYS A 265 -0.55 -11.27 -10.14
N GLY A 266 0.29 -10.89 -9.19
CA GLY A 266 1.65 -10.46 -9.45
C GLY A 266 2.32 -9.94 -8.20
N ASP A 267 3.63 -9.83 -8.31
CA ASP A 267 4.51 -9.20 -7.35
C ASP A 267 5.42 -8.23 -8.12
N VAL A 268 5.36 -6.97 -7.77
CA VAL A 268 6.23 -5.95 -8.34
C VAL A 268 7.28 -5.58 -7.32
N ILE A 269 8.52 -5.66 -7.72
CA ILE A 269 9.65 -5.25 -6.88
C ILE A 269 9.81 -3.74 -6.98
N TRP A 270 9.50 -3.04 -5.90
CA TRP A 270 9.82 -1.61 -5.81
C TRP A 270 11.21 -1.43 -5.20
N TYR A 271 12.18 -1.17 -6.08
CA TYR A 271 13.57 -0.96 -5.68
C TYR A 271 13.77 0.40 -5.02
N GLN A 272 14.43 0.39 -3.88
CA GLN A 272 14.71 1.57 -3.06
C GLN A 272 16.20 1.93 -3.14
N ALA A 273 16.60 2.64 -4.19
CA ALA A 273 17.99 3.00 -4.46
C ALA A 273 18.68 3.76 -3.31
N GLY A 274 17.91 4.51 -2.51
CA GLY A 274 18.41 5.27 -1.35
C GLY A 274 18.64 4.43 -0.09
N THR A 275 18.41 3.12 -0.13
CA THR A 275 18.64 2.26 1.04
C THR A 275 20.13 2.15 1.34
N ARG A 276 20.54 2.61 2.53
CA ARG A 276 21.93 2.52 2.94
C ARG A 276 22.32 1.06 3.20
N LEU A 277 23.34 0.59 2.48
CA LEU A 277 23.94 -0.73 2.70
C LEU A 277 24.76 -0.76 3.98
N ARG A 278 24.75 -1.91 4.66
CA ARG A 278 25.49 -2.17 5.90
C ARG A 278 26.12 -3.56 5.83
N PRO A 279 27.30 -3.78 6.43
CA PRO A 279 27.97 -5.08 6.42
C PRO A 279 27.34 -6.01 7.48
N TYR A 280 26.04 -6.29 7.37
CA TYR A 280 25.39 -7.23 8.28
C TYR A 280 26.03 -8.60 8.19
N GLY A 281 26.26 -9.22 9.35
CA GLY A 281 26.85 -10.56 9.44
C GLY A 281 28.34 -10.67 9.10
N TYR A 282 28.96 -9.60 8.55
CA TYR A 282 30.40 -9.61 8.27
C TYR A 282 31.22 -9.73 9.57
N PRO A 283 32.31 -10.54 9.60
CA PRO A 283 32.83 -11.38 8.52
C PRO A 283 32.36 -12.84 8.57
N ASN A 284 31.38 -13.20 9.42
CA ASN A 284 31.12 -14.58 9.83
C ASN A 284 29.95 -15.25 9.12
N VAL A 285 28.87 -14.49 8.80
CA VAL A 285 27.64 -15.06 8.25
C VAL A 285 27.08 -14.18 7.12
N PHE A 286 26.39 -14.81 6.18
CA PHE A 286 25.69 -14.08 5.13
C PHE A 286 24.39 -13.52 5.68
N VAL A 287 24.24 -12.18 5.63
CA VAL A 287 22.99 -11.47 5.92
C VAL A 287 22.74 -10.46 4.78
N PRO A 288 21.66 -10.59 4.03
CA PRO A 288 21.41 -9.72 2.89
C PRO A 288 21.00 -8.31 3.34
N ASN A 289 21.34 -7.31 2.52
CA ASN A 289 20.73 -6.01 2.59
C ASN A 289 19.45 -6.00 1.74
N ILE A 290 18.30 -5.89 2.38
CA ILE A 290 17.01 -5.85 1.70
C ILE A 290 16.79 -4.42 1.19
N THR A 291 16.90 -4.20 -0.12
CA THR A 291 16.85 -2.88 -0.75
C THR A 291 15.58 -2.64 -1.55
N HIS A 292 14.55 -3.45 -1.35
CA HIS A 292 13.29 -3.38 -2.07
C HIS A 292 12.09 -3.61 -1.16
N GLN A 293 10.93 -3.31 -1.67
CA GLN A 293 9.64 -3.74 -1.14
C GLN A 293 8.88 -4.49 -2.24
N HIS A 294 8.01 -5.38 -1.83
CA HIS A 294 7.06 -6.07 -2.68
C HIS A 294 5.79 -5.23 -2.79
N VAL A 295 5.30 -5.06 -3.99
CA VAL A 295 3.95 -4.56 -4.28
C VAL A 295 3.15 -5.77 -4.72
N LEU A 296 2.63 -6.49 -3.74
CA LEU A 296 1.91 -7.75 -3.93
C LEU A 296 0.48 -7.47 -4.37
N VAL A 297 0.11 -7.97 -5.55
CA VAL A 297 -1.20 -7.76 -6.15
C VAL A 297 -2.05 -9.03 -6.00
N LEU A 298 -3.15 -8.91 -5.26
CA LEU A 298 -4.14 -9.96 -5.08
C LEU A 298 -5.47 -9.52 -5.68
N ARG A 299 -6.31 -10.47 -6.09
CA ARG A 299 -7.63 -10.18 -6.69
C ARG A 299 -8.72 -11.01 -6.04
N ARG A 300 -9.84 -10.39 -5.66
CA ARG A 300 -11.06 -11.14 -5.37
C ARG A 300 -11.58 -11.78 -6.65
N ASP A 301 -11.88 -13.09 -6.63
CA ASP A 301 -12.43 -13.78 -7.81
C ASP A 301 -13.71 -13.07 -8.28
N PRO A 302 -13.84 -12.76 -9.58
CA PRO A 302 -15.11 -12.30 -10.10
C PRO A 302 -16.14 -13.41 -9.94
N GLU A 303 -17.30 -13.08 -9.39
CA GLU A 303 -18.40 -14.03 -9.33
C GLU A 303 -18.70 -14.54 -10.74
N ARG A 304 -18.61 -15.86 -10.93
CA ARG A 304 -19.00 -16.47 -12.20
C ARG A 304 -20.48 -16.20 -12.41
N ARG A 305 -20.82 -15.38 -13.39
CA ARG A 305 -22.21 -15.36 -13.89
C ARG A 305 -22.56 -16.82 -14.23
N PRO A 306 -23.65 -17.37 -13.67
CA PRO A 306 -24.08 -18.70 -14.07
C PRO A 306 -24.22 -18.70 -15.60
N LYS A 307 -23.51 -19.61 -16.27
CA LYS A 307 -23.70 -19.80 -17.70
C LYS A 307 -25.18 -20.08 -17.90
N ALA A 308 -25.89 -19.20 -18.61
CA ALA A 308 -27.25 -19.48 -19.03
C ALA A 308 -27.23 -20.89 -19.66
N ARG A 309 -27.92 -21.84 -19.07
CA ARG A 309 -28.09 -23.17 -19.64
C ARG A 309 -28.65 -22.91 -21.02
N ALA A 310 -27.88 -23.23 -22.06
CA ALA A 310 -28.39 -23.30 -23.42
C ALA A 310 -29.57 -24.27 -23.36
N ALA A 311 -30.78 -23.75 -23.55
CA ALA A 311 -31.96 -24.57 -23.71
C ALA A 311 -31.70 -25.44 -24.94
N SER A 312 -31.34 -26.70 -24.71
CA SER A 312 -31.29 -27.72 -25.77
C SER A 312 -32.72 -28.03 -26.14
N GLY A 313 -33.30 -27.19 -27.01
CA GLY A 313 -34.49 -27.53 -27.79
C GLY A 313 -34.10 -28.60 -28.78
N ARG A 314 -34.21 -29.87 -28.42
CA ARG A 314 -34.42 -30.94 -29.37
C ARG A 314 -35.93 -31.00 -29.57
N SER A 315 -36.41 -30.40 -30.64
CA SER A 315 -37.70 -30.78 -31.25
C SER A 315 -37.46 -32.03 -32.07
N ALA A 316 -38.23 -33.03 -31.75
CA ALA A 316 -38.39 -34.26 -32.53
C ALA A 316 -39.05 -33.98 -33.89
#